data_536a2718b2a71dc97c21f9175670acdb
#
_entry.id   536a2718b2a71dc97c21f9175670acdb
#
_cell.length_a   1.000
_cell.length_b   1.000
_cell.length_c   1.000
_cell.angle_alpha   90.00
_cell.angle_beta   90.00
_cell.angle_gamma   90.00
#
_symmetry.space_group_name_H-M   'P 1'
#
loop_
_entity.id
_entity.type
_entity.pdbx_description
1 polymer ?
#
loop_
_entity_poly.entity_id
_entity_poly.type
_entity_poly.pdbx_seq_one_letter_code
_entity_poly.pdbx_strand_id
1 'polypeptide(L)'
;MLKIRTFTLGPLQTNAYLLQGEDPGKAIIIDPGMNPGALVKAIQDLEIEAIVLTHAHFDHMGGVDEIRKLKGCPVYLHDLESDWLSSPKLNGSMNWPQATPPLSTEPAEYAMDEGQKLNFIGHTFHVFHTPGHSPGSVSLLCGEDLFAGDVLFRMGVGRTDLTGGRERDLIDSIQNKLYTFGDEVRVHPGHGPKTTIGYEKQNNPYVSAR
;
A
#
# COMPACT_ATOMS: atom_id res chain seq x y z
N MET A 1 12.85 -13.36 -10.73
CA MET A 1 13.18 -12.15 -9.90
C MET A 1 12.02 -11.17 -10.00
N LEU A 2 11.57 -10.62 -8.86
CA LEU A 2 10.48 -9.62 -8.85
C LEU A 2 10.93 -8.31 -9.52
N LYS A 3 10.16 -7.88 -10.53
CA LYS A 3 10.40 -6.62 -11.23
C LYS A 3 9.41 -5.58 -10.71
N ILE A 4 9.92 -4.48 -10.18
CA ILE A 4 9.15 -3.42 -9.54
C ILE A 4 9.25 -2.14 -10.37
N ARG A 5 8.09 -1.58 -10.76
CA ARG A 5 7.99 -0.26 -11.36
C ARG A 5 7.14 0.63 -10.45
N THR A 6 7.66 1.81 -10.12
CA THR A 6 6.97 2.78 -9.28
C THR A 6 6.40 3.90 -10.15
N PHE A 7 5.15 4.28 -9.86
CA PHE A 7 4.46 5.42 -10.45
C PHE A 7 4.03 6.35 -9.32
N THR A 8 4.56 7.55 -9.30
CA THR A 8 4.13 8.56 -8.32
C THR A 8 2.94 9.30 -8.92
N LEU A 9 1.76 9.17 -8.30
CA LEU A 9 0.47 9.53 -8.87
C LEU A 9 -0.31 10.51 -8.00
N GLY A 10 -1.20 11.26 -8.65
CA GLY A 10 -2.14 12.15 -7.99
C GLY A 10 -1.51 13.36 -7.30
N PRO A 11 -2.37 14.21 -6.70
CA PRO A 11 -1.93 15.45 -6.04
C PRO A 11 -1.13 15.21 -4.76
N LEU A 12 -1.32 14.05 -4.09
CA LEU A 12 -0.59 13.66 -2.90
C LEU A 12 0.70 12.90 -3.19
N GLN A 13 1.02 12.65 -4.48
CA GLN A 13 2.24 11.96 -4.93
C GLN A 13 2.38 10.56 -4.31
N THR A 14 1.27 9.81 -4.31
CA THR A 14 1.23 8.43 -3.81
C THR A 14 1.99 7.49 -4.74
N ASN A 15 2.79 6.61 -4.21
CA ASN A 15 3.55 5.61 -4.95
C ASN A 15 2.67 4.39 -5.24
N ALA A 16 2.27 4.23 -6.49
CA ALA A 16 1.68 3.02 -7.00
C ALA A 16 2.77 2.07 -7.51
N TYR A 17 2.66 0.78 -7.19
CA TYR A 17 3.65 -0.23 -7.58
C TYR A 17 3.05 -1.23 -8.54
N LEU A 18 3.64 -1.34 -9.72
CA LEU A 18 3.36 -2.40 -10.70
C LEU A 18 4.44 -3.48 -10.58
N LEU A 19 4.03 -4.69 -10.21
CA LEU A 19 4.92 -5.81 -9.94
C LEU A 19 4.73 -6.89 -10.99
N GLN A 20 5.83 -7.38 -11.55
CA GLN A 20 5.85 -8.50 -12.50
C GLN A 20 6.81 -9.59 -12.00
N GLY A 21 6.41 -10.84 -12.17
CA GLY A 21 7.23 -12.01 -11.88
C GLY A 21 7.99 -12.52 -13.10
N GLU A 22 8.09 -13.84 -13.21
CA GLU A 22 8.78 -14.49 -14.33
C GLU A 22 7.97 -14.45 -15.63
N ASP A 23 6.64 -14.50 -15.52
CA ASP A 23 5.75 -14.29 -16.66
C ASP A 23 5.61 -12.78 -16.96
N PRO A 24 6.18 -12.28 -18.06
CA PRO A 24 6.15 -10.86 -18.38
C PRO A 24 4.75 -10.37 -18.79
N GLY A 25 3.82 -11.28 -19.07
CA GLY A 25 2.44 -10.97 -19.42
C GLY A 25 1.55 -10.73 -18.21
N LYS A 26 2.02 -11.05 -16.98
CA LYS A 26 1.25 -10.97 -15.75
C LYS A 26 1.81 -9.97 -14.77
N ALA A 27 0.92 -9.32 -14.03
CA ALA A 27 1.30 -8.34 -13.01
C ALA A 27 0.29 -8.28 -11.86
N ILE A 28 0.71 -7.68 -10.74
CA ILE A 28 -0.18 -7.14 -9.71
C ILE A 28 0.10 -5.65 -9.52
N ILE A 29 -0.86 -4.97 -8.92
CA ILE A 29 -0.74 -3.56 -8.57
C ILE A 29 -0.91 -3.41 -7.06
N ILE A 30 0.02 -2.70 -6.42
CA ILE A 30 -0.15 -2.26 -5.03
C ILE A 30 -0.43 -0.77 -5.07
N ASP A 31 -1.52 -0.34 -4.41
CA ASP A 31 -1.97 1.04 -4.26
C ASP A 31 -2.03 1.80 -5.59
N PRO A 32 -3.07 1.64 -6.41
CA PRO A 32 -3.14 2.21 -7.76
C PRO A 32 -3.14 3.74 -7.82
N GLY A 33 -3.26 4.41 -6.67
CA GLY A 33 -3.17 5.86 -6.60
C GLY A 33 -4.35 6.60 -7.22
N MET A 34 -4.27 7.92 -7.24
CA MET A 34 -5.22 8.77 -7.96
C MET A 34 -4.69 9.13 -9.34
N ASN A 35 -5.59 9.43 -10.30
CA ASN A 35 -5.21 9.80 -11.66
C ASN A 35 -4.25 8.78 -12.31
N PRO A 36 -4.62 7.50 -12.40
CA PRO A 36 -3.71 6.41 -12.72
C PRO A 36 -3.33 6.33 -14.21
N GLY A 37 -3.53 7.37 -15.00
CA GLY A 37 -3.35 7.34 -16.47
C GLY A 37 -1.99 6.84 -16.94
N ALA A 38 -0.90 7.12 -16.23
CA ALA A 38 0.42 6.58 -16.55
C ALA A 38 0.52 5.06 -16.25
N LEU A 39 -0.06 4.62 -15.14
CA LEU A 39 -0.17 3.21 -14.77
C LEU A 39 -1.07 2.47 -15.75
N VAL A 40 -2.24 3.03 -16.09
CA VAL A 40 -3.19 2.46 -17.07
C VAL A 40 -2.50 2.22 -18.42
N LYS A 41 -1.71 3.17 -18.91
CA LYS A 41 -0.92 2.98 -20.14
C LYS A 41 0.09 1.83 -20.01
N ALA A 42 0.70 1.69 -18.85
CA ALA A 42 1.73 0.68 -18.62
C ALA A 42 1.18 -0.75 -18.54
N ILE A 43 -0.10 -0.90 -18.23
CA ILE A 43 -0.75 -2.22 -18.03
C ILE A 43 -1.60 -2.67 -19.23
N GLN A 44 -1.65 -1.93 -20.34
CA GLN A 44 -2.57 -2.21 -21.45
C GLN A 44 -2.51 -3.67 -21.90
N ASP A 45 -1.31 -4.18 -22.12
CA ASP A 45 -1.07 -5.53 -22.64
C ASP A 45 -0.82 -6.58 -21.53
N LEU A 46 -1.05 -6.22 -20.26
CA LEU A 46 -0.82 -7.11 -19.12
C LEU A 46 -2.14 -7.69 -18.59
N GLU A 47 -2.11 -8.94 -18.18
CA GLU A 47 -3.08 -9.54 -17.28
C GLU A 47 -2.77 -9.06 -15.86
N ILE A 48 -3.76 -8.45 -15.17
CA ILE A 48 -3.60 -8.04 -13.78
C ILE A 48 -4.27 -9.08 -12.89
N GLU A 49 -3.46 -9.84 -12.14
CA GLU A 49 -3.97 -10.89 -11.26
C GLU A 49 -4.72 -10.32 -10.05
N ALA A 50 -4.29 -9.17 -9.52
CA ALA A 50 -4.92 -8.50 -8.39
C ALA A 50 -4.51 -7.02 -8.27
N ILE A 51 -5.37 -6.25 -7.61
CA ILE A 51 -5.03 -5.00 -6.93
C ILE A 51 -4.94 -5.31 -5.45
N VAL A 52 -3.85 -4.91 -4.79
CA VAL A 52 -3.65 -5.10 -3.35
C VAL A 52 -3.51 -3.72 -2.72
N LEU A 53 -4.42 -3.38 -1.81
CA LEU A 53 -4.38 -2.11 -1.09
C LEU A 53 -3.66 -2.29 0.25
N THR A 54 -2.66 -1.45 0.52
CA THR A 54 -2.02 -1.41 1.83
C THR A 54 -2.97 -0.86 2.89
N HIS A 55 -3.84 0.07 2.51
CA HIS A 55 -4.93 0.63 3.30
C HIS A 55 -5.90 1.39 2.39
N ALA A 56 -7.04 1.83 2.92
CA ALA A 56 -8.12 2.41 2.11
C ALA A 56 -8.22 3.94 2.19
N HIS A 57 -7.11 4.68 2.35
CA HIS A 57 -7.16 6.12 2.13
C HIS A 57 -7.33 6.44 0.64
N PHE A 58 -8.07 7.53 0.38
CA PHE A 58 -8.55 7.89 -0.97
C PHE A 58 -7.44 8.02 -2.01
N ASP A 59 -6.28 8.48 -1.60
CA ASP A 59 -5.15 8.69 -2.49
C ASP A 59 -4.44 7.38 -2.89
N HIS A 60 -4.59 6.30 -2.09
CA HIS A 60 -4.12 4.95 -2.43
C HIS A 60 -5.13 4.19 -3.29
N MET A 61 -6.43 4.33 -2.99
CA MET A 61 -7.49 3.56 -3.66
C MET A 61 -8.08 4.23 -4.89
N GLY A 62 -7.75 5.49 -5.17
CA GLY A 62 -8.46 6.33 -6.15
C GLY A 62 -8.49 5.81 -7.58
N GLY A 63 -7.54 4.96 -7.98
CA GLY A 63 -7.47 4.32 -9.29
C GLY A 63 -8.12 2.94 -9.37
N VAL A 64 -8.64 2.42 -8.26
CA VAL A 64 -9.16 1.03 -8.17
C VAL A 64 -10.22 0.75 -9.23
N ASP A 65 -11.30 1.54 -9.28
CA ASP A 65 -12.43 1.24 -10.17
C ASP A 65 -12.07 1.40 -11.64
N GLU A 66 -11.20 2.36 -11.99
CA GLU A 66 -10.73 2.52 -13.38
C GLU A 66 -9.97 1.27 -13.82
N ILE A 67 -9.06 0.76 -12.99
CA ILE A 67 -8.25 -0.42 -13.32
C ILE A 67 -9.08 -1.69 -13.25
N ARG A 68 -9.93 -1.84 -12.24
CA ARG A 68 -10.86 -2.98 -12.12
C ARG A 68 -11.77 -3.09 -13.34
N LYS A 69 -12.37 -1.98 -13.77
CA LYS A 69 -13.21 -1.94 -14.97
C LYS A 69 -12.45 -2.32 -16.26
N LEU A 70 -11.18 -1.89 -16.35
CA LEU A 70 -10.34 -2.17 -17.52
C LEU A 70 -9.87 -3.63 -17.55
N LYS A 71 -9.52 -4.22 -16.39
CA LYS A 71 -8.81 -5.51 -16.29
C LYS A 71 -9.63 -6.66 -15.70
N GLY A 72 -10.76 -6.37 -15.04
CA GLY A 72 -11.58 -7.40 -14.41
C GLY A 72 -10.90 -8.10 -13.23
N CYS A 73 -9.92 -7.46 -12.61
CA CYS A 73 -9.13 -8.06 -11.54
C CYS A 73 -9.74 -7.82 -10.15
N PRO A 74 -9.56 -8.76 -9.20
CA PRO A 74 -10.03 -8.61 -7.84
C PRO A 74 -9.19 -7.62 -7.04
N VAL A 75 -9.79 -7.10 -5.96
CA VAL A 75 -9.15 -6.19 -4.99
C VAL A 75 -9.02 -6.90 -3.65
N TYR A 76 -7.87 -6.75 -3.04
CA TYR A 76 -7.55 -7.24 -1.70
C TYR A 76 -7.37 -6.05 -0.75
N LEU A 77 -8.02 -6.12 0.42
CA LEU A 77 -7.95 -5.11 1.47
C LEU A 77 -8.10 -5.78 2.84
N HIS A 78 -7.51 -5.20 3.88
CA HIS A 78 -7.75 -5.68 5.26
C HIS A 78 -9.19 -5.40 5.69
N ASP A 79 -9.82 -6.36 6.37
CA ASP A 79 -11.25 -6.36 6.69
C ASP A 79 -11.69 -5.17 7.57
N LEU A 80 -10.79 -4.67 8.42
CA LEU A 80 -11.05 -3.49 9.25
C LEU A 80 -11.31 -2.19 8.46
N GLU A 81 -11.06 -2.18 7.15
CA GLU A 81 -11.30 -1.04 6.27
C GLU A 81 -12.24 -1.38 5.10
N SER A 82 -12.93 -2.52 5.17
CA SER A 82 -13.81 -2.99 4.09
C SER A 82 -14.88 -1.96 3.70
N ASP A 83 -15.44 -1.23 4.66
CA ASP A 83 -16.44 -0.18 4.46
C ASP A 83 -15.83 1.20 4.07
N TRP A 84 -14.52 1.37 4.16
CA TRP A 84 -13.86 2.63 3.81
C TRP A 84 -13.89 2.89 2.29
N LEU A 85 -13.86 1.84 1.49
CA LEU A 85 -13.91 1.96 0.03
C LEU A 85 -15.16 2.72 -0.43
N SER A 86 -16.29 2.46 0.20
CA SER A 86 -17.58 3.11 -0.13
C SER A 86 -17.88 4.37 0.68
N SER A 87 -17.03 4.73 1.67
CA SER A 87 -17.28 5.83 2.59
C SER A 87 -16.30 6.98 2.44
N PRO A 88 -16.66 8.09 1.76
CA PRO A 88 -15.79 9.26 1.62
C PRO A 88 -15.36 9.89 2.95
N LYS A 89 -16.14 9.69 4.01
CA LYS A 89 -15.81 10.15 5.35
C LYS A 89 -14.67 9.32 5.95
N LEU A 90 -14.74 7.99 5.84
CA LEU A 90 -13.76 7.08 6.43
C LEU A 90 -12.46 7.07 5.63
N ASN A 91 -12.54 7.02 4.29
CA ASN A 91 -11.34 7.07 3.43
C ASN A 91 -10.69 8.46 3.36
N GLY A 92 -11.29 9.47 3.96
CA GLY A 92 -10.75 10.81 4.10
C GLY A 92 -10.99 11.75 2.93
N SER A 93 -11.54 11.31 1.80
CA SER A 93 -11.73 12.15 0.60
C SER A 93 -12.62 13.37 0.87
N MET A 94 -13.60 13.27 1.77
CA MET A 94 -14.44 14.43 2.17
C MET A 94 -13.64 15.58 2.76
N ASN A 95 -12.50 15.33 3.37
CA ASN A 95 -11.69 16.33 4.04
C ASN A 95 -10.67 17.01 3.10
N TRP A 96 -10.61 16.57 1.84
CA TRP A 96 -9.63 17.04 0.85
C TRP A 96 -10.30 17.52 -0.46
N PRO A 97 -11.25 18.48 -0.39
CA PRO A 97 -12.01 18.94 -1.57
C PRO A 97 -11.13 19.59 -2.64
N GLN A 98 -9.91 20.04 -2.29
CA GLN A 98 -8.93 20.56 -3.23
C GLN A 98 -8.20 19.47 -4.02
N ALA A 99 -8.21 18.22 -3.54
CA ALA A 99 -7.55 17.09 -4.18
C ALA A 99 -8.51 16.23 -4.99
N THR A 100 -9.74 16.05 -4.48
CA THR A 100 -10.75 15.17 -5.11
C THR A 100 -12.16 15.56 -4.65
N PRO A 101 -13.20 15.34 -5.46
CA PRO A 101 -14.56 15.21 -4.95
C PRO A 101 -14.64 14.01 -3.99
N PRO A 102 -15.71 13.90 -3.16
CA PRO A 102 -15.93 12.70 -2.34
C PRO A 102 -15.83 11.43 -3.18
N LEU A 103 -14.95 10.50 -2.78
CA LEU A 103 -14.59 9.31 -3.56
C LEU A 103 -15.16 8.05 -2.90
N SER A 104 -15.80 7.22 -3.72
CA SER A 104 -16.27 5.89 -3.34
C SER A 104 -15.91 4.90 -4.43
N THR A 105 -15.58 3.67 -4.05
CA THR A 105 -15.37 2.55 -4.97
C THR A 105 -16.20 1.35 -4.53
N GLU A 106 -16.36 0.38 -5.44
CA GLU A 106 -16.96 -0.89 -5.10
C GLU A 106 -16.16 -1.64 -4.02
N PRO A 107 -16.79 -2.48 -3.19
CA PRO A 107 -16.11 -3.27 -2.17
C PRO A 107 -14.97 -4.14 -2.71
N ALA A 108 -14.01 -4.48 -1.86
CA ALA A 108 -12.98 -5.46 -2.17
C ALA A 108 -13.57 -6.88 -2.20
N GLU A 109 -13.06 -7.73 -3.10
CA GLU A 109 -13.50 -9.12 -3.21
C GLU A 109 -12.89 -10.02 -2.14
N TYR A 110 -11.69 -9.68 -1.65
CA TYR A 110 -10.96 -10.52 -0.70
C TYR A 110 -10.42 -9.72 0.48
N ALA A 111 -10.60 -10.27 1.67
CA ALA A 111 -9.97 -9.77 2.88
C ALA A 111 -8.52 -10.24 3.00
N MET A 112 -7.69 -9.43 3.66
CA MET A 112 -6.33 -9.80 4.07
C MET A 112 -6.22 -9.79 5.59
N ASP A 113 -5.50 -10.79 6.13
CA ASP A 113 -5.27 -10.95 7.56
C ASP A 113 -3.79 -11.10 7.90
N GLU A 114 -3.45 -10.85 9.17
CA GLU A 114 -2.10 -11.07 9.72
C GLU A 114 -1.60 -12.48 9.44
N GLY A 115 -0.38 -12.59 8.93
CA GLY A 115 0.31 -13.86 8.66
C GLY A 115 -0.16 -14.59 7.41
N GLN A 116 -1.14 -14.05 6.68
CA GLN A 116 -1.61 -14.62 5.42
C GLN A 116 -0.49 -14.61 4.37
N LYS A 117 -0.49 -15.62 3.51
CA LYS A 117 0.41 -15.72 2.35
C LYS A 117 -0.42 -15.62 1.08
N LEU A 118 -0.15 -14.59 0.30
CA LEU A 118 -0.77 -14.38 -1.01
C LEU A 118 0.22 -14.81 -2.09
N ASN A 119 -0.25 -15.61 -3.04
CA ASN A 119 0.58 -16.07 -4.15
C ASN A 119 0.13 -15.41 -5.43
N PHE A 120 0.94 -14.51 -5.97
CA PHE A 120 0.70 -13.78 -7.21
C PHE A 120 1.94 -13.80 -8.09
N ILE A 121 1.78 -13.83 -9.39
CA ILE A 121 2.87 -13.69 -10.37
C ILE A 121 4.06 -14.61 -10.12
N GLY A 122 3.82 -15.80 -9.52
CA GLY A 122 4.86 -16.77 -9.15
C GLY A 122 5.68 -16.40 -7.90
N HIS A 123 5.23 -15.43 -7.12
CA HIS A 123 5.87 -14.99 -5.87
C HIS A 123 4.91 -15.10 -4.69
N THR A 124 5.46 -15.31 -3.48
CA THR A 124 4.71 -15.32 -2.23
C THR A 124 4.89 -13.99 -1.51
N PHE A 125 3.77 -13.33 -1.21
CA PHE A 125 3.70 -12.11 -0.42
C PHE A 125 3.19 -12.45 0.98
N HIS A 126 3.98 -12.13 2.00
CA HIS A 126 3.59 -12.29 3.40
C HIS A 126 2.90 -11.01 3.89
N VAL A 127 1.69 -11.14 4.42
CA VAL A 127 0.90 -10.04 4.95
C VAL A 127 1.24 -9.83 6.42
N PHE A 128 1.60 -8.60 6.78
CA PHE A 128 1.78 -8.15 8.16
C PHE A 128 0.77 -7.04 8.43
N HIS A 129 -0.13 -7.26 9.38
CA HIS A 129 -1.03 -6.20 9.86
C HIS A 129 -0.21 -5.20 10.66
N THR A 130 -0.10 -3.98 10.17
CA THR A 130 0.73 -2.89 10.71
C THR A 130 -0.11 -1.65 10.99
N PRO A 131 -1.07 -1.74 11.94
CA PRO A 131 -1.99 -0.64 12.24
C PRO A 131 -1.27 0.56 12.84
N GLY A 132 -1.96 1.70 12.79
CA GLY A 132 -1.54 2.93 13.44
C GLY A 132 -1.68 4.16 12.59
N HIS A 133 -1.29 4.14 11.32
CA HIS A 133 -1.68 5.15 10.34
C HIS A 133 -3.19 5.06 10.05
N SER A 134 -3.66 3.86 9.82
CA SER A 134 -5.06 3.47 9.77
C SER A 134 -5.27 2.11 10.43
N PRO A 135 -6.50 1.72 10.80
CA PRO A 135 -6.73 0.48 11.56
C PRO A 135 -6.46 -0.80 10.76
N GLY A 136 -6.65 -0.77 9.45
CA GLY A 136 -6.43 -1.89 8.54
C GLY A 136 -5.14 -1.82 7.74
N SER A 137 -4.21 -0.92 8.09
CA SER A 137 -2.92 -0.84 7.40
C SER A 137 -2.19 -2.16 7.42
N VAL A 138 -1.71 -2.61 6.24
CA VAL A 138 -0.87 -3.80 6.09
C VAL A 138 0.44 -3.46 5.39
N SER A 139 1.47 -4.22 5.72
CA SER A 139 2.74 -4.24 4.99
C SER A 139 2.93 -5.60 4.34
N LEU A 140 3.43 -5.62 3.10
CA LEU A 140 3.56 -6.83 2.28
C LEU A 140 5.03 -7.11 2.03
N LEU A 141 5.53 -8.26 2.49
CA LEU A 141 6.92 -8.68 2.28
C LEU A 141 7.00 -9.75 1.19
N CYS A 142 7.81 -9.50 0.17
CA CYS A 142 8.14 -10.45 -0.88
C CYS A 142 9.67 -10.53 -1.06
N GLY A 143 10.28 -11.61 -0.58
CA GLY A 143 11.74 -11.71 -0.53
C GLY A 143 12.34 -10.63 0.35
N GLU A 144 13.16 -9.74 -0.23
CA GLU A 144 13.74 -8.57 0.45
C GLU A 144 13.01 -7.25 0.15
N ASP A 145 11.84 -7.29 -0.46
CA ASP A 145 11.06 -6.09 -0.81
C ASP A 145 9.83 -5.98 0.10
N LEU A 146 9.76 -4.92 0.90
CA LEU A 146 8.67 -4.60 1.81
C LEU A 146 7.87 -3.40 1.29
N PHE A 147 6.61 -3.62 0.93
CA PHE A 147 5.66 -2.55 0.57
C PHE A 147 4.93 -2.13 1.83
N ALA A 148 5.34 -0.99 2.39
CA ALA A 148 4.95 -0.60 3.73
C ALA A 148 3.72 0.33 3.77
N GLY A 149 3.17 0.74 2.62
CA GLY A 149 2.15 1.78 2.60
C GLY A 149 2.58 3.01 3.39
N ASP A 150 1.67 3.53 4.20
CA ASP A 150 1.89 4.73 5.02
C ASP A 150 2.32 4.40 6.47
N VAL A 151 3.08 3.34 6.64
CA VAL A 151 3.61 2.96 7.96
C VAL A 151 5.01 3.52 8.18
N LEU A 152 5.95 3.24 7.28
CA LEU A 152 7.35 3.64 7.40
C LEU A 152 7.83 4.31 6.12
N PHE A 153 8.33 5.54 6.26
CA PHE A 153 8.92 6.33 5.19
C PHE A 153 10.41 6.54 5.41
N ARG A 154 11.10 7.02 4.38
CA ARG A 154 12.49 7.46 4.56
C ARG A 154 12.56 8.66 5.50
N MET A 155 13.18 8.49 6.66
CA MET A 155 13.30 9.50 7.73
C MET A 155 11.93 9.98 8.24
N GLY A 156 10.90 9.14 8.18
CA GLY A 156 9.56 9.52 8.59
C GLY A 156 8.68 8.32 8.89
N VAL A 157 7.48 8.60 9.37
CA VAL A 157 6.42 7.64 9.62
C VAL A 157 5.08 8.20 9.16
N GLY A 158 4.08 7.36 8.96
CA GLY A 158 2.73 7.80 8.65
C GLY A 158 2.14 8.70 9.74
N ARG A 159 1.28 9.63 9.34
CA ARG A 159 0.50 10.43 10.30
C ARG A 159 -0.55 9.57 10.99
N THR A 160 -0.93 9.97 12.19
CA THR A 160 -1.86 9.19 13.04
C THR A 160 -3.06 10.01 13.52
N ASP A 161 -3.23 11.21 12.97
CA ASP A 161 -4.29 12.17 13.32
C ASP A 161 -5.53 12.07 12.42
N LEU A 162 -5.56 11.08 11.50
CA LEU A 162 -6.71 10.78 10.65
C LEU A 162 -7.64 9.75 11.31
N THR A 163 -8.76 9.44 10.65
CA THR A 163 -9.76 8.49 11.13
C THR A 163 -9.11 7.15 11.51
N GLY A 164 -9.31 6.70 12.74
CA GLY A 164 -8.78 5.42 13.24
C GLY A 164 -7.28 5.38 13.49
N GLY A 165 -6.55 6.49 13.24
CA GLY A 165 -5.11 6.58 13.49
C GLY A 165 -4.76 6.52 14.98
N ARG A 166 -3.63 5.85 15.32
CA ARG A 166 -3.13 5.71 16.68
C ARG A 166 -1.59 5.64 16.68
N GLU A 167 -0.95 6.66 17.24
CA GLU A 167 0.52 6.76 17.27
C GLU A 167 1.17 5.56 17.95
N ARG A 168 0.63 5.11 19.09
CA ARG A 168 1.16 3.97 19.82
C ARG A 168 1.17 2.70 18.95
N ASP A 169 0.07 2.44 18.24
CA ASP A 169 -0.06 1.24 17.40
C ASP A 169 0.92 1.32 16.21
N LEU A 170 1.14 2.53 15.67
CA LEU A 170 2.12 2.75 14.60
C LEU A 170 3.55 2.46 15.06
N ILE A 171 3.94 3.00 16.22
CA ILE A 171 5.25 2.75 16.81
C ILE A 171 5.45 1.27 17.12
N ASP A 172 4.44 0.62 17.71
CA ASP A 172 4.48 -0.82 18.00
C ASP A 172 4.57 -1.66 16.70
N SER A 173 3.84 -1.30 15.64
CA SER A 173 3.93 -1.93 14.31
C SER A 173 5.34 -1.85 13.73
N ILE A 174 5.96 -0.67 13.79
CA ILE A 174 7.31 -0.49 13.27
C ILE A 174 8.34 -1.24 14.11
N GLN A 175 8.35 -1.04 15.43
CA GLN A 175 9.38 -1.61 16.31
C GLN A 175 9.28 -3.13 16.44
N ASN A 176 8.05 -3.66 16.60
CA ASN A 176 7.84 -5.08 16.91
C ASN A 176 7.59 -5.96 15.70
N LYS A 177 7.37 -5.36 14.52
CA LYS A 177 7.22 -6.10 13.26
C LYS A 177 8.25 -5.67 12.22
N LEU A 178 8.24 -4.43 11.73
CA LEU A 178 9.10 -4.05 10.61
C LEU A 178 10.59 -4.05 10.98
N TYR A 179 10.95 -3.57 12.17
CA TYR A 179 12.34 -3.56 12.62
C TYR A 179 12.89 -4.93 13.03
N THR A 180 12.05 -5.98 13.02
CA THR A 180 12.52 -7.37 13.19
C THR A 180 13.10 -7.95 11.91
N PHE A 181 12.84 -7.33 10.75
CA PHE A 181 13.42 -7.77 9.48
C PHE A 181 14.92 -7.44 9.39
N GLY A 182 15.61 -8.12 8.47
CA GLY A 182 17.01 -7.86 8.16
C GLY A 182 17.25 -6.43 7.65
N ASP A 183 18.42 -5.90 7.93
CA ASP A 183 18.78 -4.51 7.60
C ASP A 183 18.81 -4.24 6.08
N GLU A 184 19.00 -5.28 5.29
CA GLU A 184 19.00 -5.28 3.82
C GLU A 184 17.61 -5.14 3.19
N VAL A 185 16.53 -5.37 3.95
CA VAL A 185 15.15 -5.30 3.44
C VAL A 185 14.87 -3.90 2.92
N ARG A 186 14.50 -3.84 1.64
CA ARG A 186 14.15 -2.60 0.94
C ARG A 186 12.71 -2.22 1.25
N VAL A 187 12.51 -1.01 1.74
CA VAL A 187 11.17 -0.47 2.04
C VAL A 187 10.69 0.38 0.87
N HIS A 188 9.53 0.01 0.35
CA HIS A 188 8.78 0.70 -0.69
C HIS A 188 7.58 1.40 -0.02
N PRO A 189 7.69 2.71 0.30
CA PRO A 189 6.67 3.43 1.05
C PRO A 189 5.52 3.92 0.17
N GLY A 190 4.38 4.26 0.78
CA GLY A 190 3.26 4.91 0.10
C GLY A 190 3.60 6.28 -0.47
N HIS A 191 4.53 6.99 0.16
CA HIS A 191 4.99 8.32 -0.29
C HIS A 191 6.52 8.46 -0.19
N GLY A 192 7.06 9.31 -1.08
CA GLY A 192 8.49 9.65 -1.05
C GLY A 192 9.42 8.55 -1.57
N PRO A 193 10.72 8.66 -1.30
CA PRO A 193 11.70 7.73 -1.82
C PRO A 193 11.79 6.44 -1.00
N LYS A 194 12.23 5.36 -1.66
CA LYS A 194 12.54 4.09 -1.00
C LYS A 194 13.67 4.23 0.02
N THR A 195 13.68 3.32 1.01
CA THR A 195 14.70 3.23 2.05
C THR A 195 15.01 1.77 2.36
N THR A 196 15.71 1.48 3.46
CA THR A 196 15.92 0.11 3.98
C THR A 196 15.62 0.06 5.47
N ILE A 197 15.32 -1.12 5.97
CA ILE A 197 15.09 -1.33 7.41
C ILE A 197 16.31 -0.89 8.23
N GLY A 198 17.53 -1.27 7.81
CA GLY A 198 18.76 -0.87 8.51
C GLY A 198 18.98 0.64 8.52
N TYR A 199 18.67 1.34 7.43
CA TYR A 199 18.79 2.80 7.40
C TYR A 199 17.83 3.45 8.40
N GLU A 200 16.56 3.00 8.43
CA GLU A 200 15.55 3.59 9.32
C GLU A 200 15.80 3.27 10.79
N LYS A 201 16.25 2.06 11.13
CA LYS A 201 16.68 1.72 12.49
C LYS A 201 17.73 2.68 13.04
N GLN A 202 18.63 3.18 12.20
CA GLN A 202 19.74 4.04 12.59
C GLN A 202 19.41 5.53 12.55
N ASN A 203 18.53 5.95 11.66
CA ASN A 203 18.39 7.37 11.31
C ASN A 203 16.97 7.93 11.46
N ASN A 204 15.93 7.08 11.65
CA ASN A 204 14.57 7.57 11.72
C ASN A 204 14.35 8.39 13.01
N PRO A 205 13.99 9.69 12.92
CA PRO A 205 13.85 10.54 14.09
C PRO A 205 12.58 10.30 14.92
N TYR A 206 11.63 9.55 14.38
CA TYR A 206 10.32 9.29 15.01
C TYR A 206 10.27 7.97 15.75
N VAL A 207 11.05 6.97 15.30
CA VAL A 207 11.02 5.62 15.86
C VAL A 207 12.43 5.08 15.98
N SER A 208 12.92 4.95 17.22
CA SER A 208 14.20 4.31 17.50
C SER A 208 14.09 2.79 17.45
N ALA A 209 15.13 2.11 16.98
CA ALA A 209 15.29 0.69 17.22
C ALA A 209 15.43 0.42 18.74
N ARG A 210 14.78 -0.64 19.22
CA ARG A 210 14.92 -1.10 20.61
C ARG A 210 16.15 -1.97 20.76
#